data_3a35e3f2b13eb8c6056f6a4eaf01ad8e
#
_entry.id   3a35e3f2b13eb8c6056f6a4eaf01ad8e
#
_cell.length_a   1.000
_cell.length_b   1.000
_cell.length_c   1.000
_cell.angle_alpha   90.00
_cell.angle_beta   90.00
_cell.angle_gamma   90.00
#
_symmetry.space_group_name_H-M   'P 1'
#
loop_
_entity.id
_entity.type
_entity.pdbx_description
1 polymer ?
#
loop_
_entity_poly.entity_id
_entity_poly.type
_entity_poly.pdbx_seq_one_letter_code
_entity_poly.pdbx_strand_id
1 'polypeptide(L)'
;MIPIGRGQRELIIGDRQTGKTAIAIDAIINQRSNFLAGDPVYCIYVAIGQKGSTVASIVNTLRENGALDYTIVVAATAGDPAALQYYAPFAGAAIGEYFRDTGRHALVVYDDLSKQAVAYREVSLILRRPSGREAYPGDIFYLHSRLLERAAKIISQEEVAREMNDLPDSLKDIVKGGGSLTALPIIETQAGDVSAYIPVSYTHLTLPTNREV
;
A
#
# COMPACT_ATOMS: atom_id res chain seq x y z
N MET A 1 -9.53 18.10 2.24
CA MET A 1 -9.37 16.64 2.14
C MET A 1 -10.65 16.05 1.60
N ILE A 2 -10.56 15.12 0.67
CA ILE A 2 -11.69 14.31 0.22
C ILE A 2 -11.82 13.07 1.13
N PRO A 3 -13.03 12.62 1.44
CA PRO A 3 -13.22 11.39 2.17
C PRO A 3 -12.78 10.19 1.33
N ILE A 4 -12.08 9.24 1.96
CA ILE A 4 -11.65 7.99 1.32
C ILE A 4 -12.53 6.87 1.87
N GLY A 5 -13.22 6.15 0.99
CA GLY A 5 -14.04 5.01 1.38
C GLY A 5 -13.19 3.79 1.78
N ARG A 6 -13.69 3.00 2.72
CA ARG A 6 -13.06 1.73 3.10
C ARG A 6 -13.00 0.79 1.90
N GLY A 7 -11.81 0.33 1.52
CA GLY A 7 -11.56 -0.51 0.35
C GLY A 7 -11.14 0.25 -0.91
N GLN A 8 -11.04 1.58 -0.85
CA GLN A 8 -10.57 2.40 -1.96
C GLN A 8 -9.04 2.50 -2.02
N ARG A 9 -8.57 2.99 -3.16
CA ARG A 9 -7.17 3.35 -3.42
C ARG A 9 -7.11 4.83 -3.66
N GLU A 10 -6.22 5.54 -2.94
CA GLU A 10 -6.02 6.97 -3.14
C GLU A 10 -4.54 7.27 -3.28
N LEU A 11 -4.15 7.87 -4.39
CA LEU A 11 -2.77 8.21 -4.70
C LEU A 11 -2.34 9.48 -3.99
N ILE A 12 -1.21 9.41 -3.26
CA ILE A 12 -0.52 10.59 -2.73
C ILE A 12 0.71 10.83 -3.62
N ILE A 13 0.66 11.86 -4.45
CA ILE A 13 1.70 12.18 -5.42
C ILE A 13 2.28 13.57 -5.19
N GLY A 14 3.57 13.74 -5.39
CA GLY A 14 4.24 15.04 -5.29
C GLY A 14 5.76 14.91 -5.20
N ASP A 15 6.43 16.05 -5.24
CA ASP A 15 7.89 16.12 -5.18
C ASP A 15 8.43 15.71 -3.81
N ARG A 16 9.75 15.50 -3.75
CA ARG A 16 10.45 15.19 -2.51
C ARG A 16 10.21 16.27 -1.45
N GLN A 17 10.00 15.86 -0.20
CA GLN A 17 9.78 16.76 0.96
C GLN A 17 8.53 17.66 0.88
N THR A 18 7.51 17.28 0.14
CA THR A 18 6.23 18.01 0.06
C THR A 18 5.20 17.59 1.13
N GLY A 19 5.60 16.80 2.11
CA GLY A 19 4.71 16.39 3.21
C GLY A 19 3.86 15.15 2.93
N LYS A 20 4.12 14.39 1.85
CA LYS A 20 3.37 13.16 1.51
C LYS A 20 3.30 12.16 2.66
N THR A 21 4.46 11.85 3.25
CA THR A 21 4.56 10.95 4.41
C THR A 21 3.79 11.50 5.60
N ALA A 22 3.82 12.82 5.86
CA ALA A 22 3.07 13.42 6.96
C ALA A 22 1.56 13.20 6.81
N ILE A 23 1.00 13.41 5.61
CA ILE A 23 -0.42 13.13 5.32
C ILE A 23 -0.78 11.67 5.63
N ALA A 24 0.08 10.73 5.23
CA ALA A 24 -0.14 9.30 5.47
C ALA A 24 -0.05 8.94 6.96
N ILE A 25 0.90 9.52 7.70
CA ILE A 25 1.06 9.31 9.14
C ILE A 25 -0.12 9.91 9.91
N ASP A 26 -0.58 11.11 9.54
CA ASP A 26 -1.77 11.73 10.12
C ASP A 26 -3.02 10.87 9.87
N ALA A 27 -3.15 10.27 8.68
CA ALA A 27 -4.24 9.34 8.39
C ALA A 27 -4.22 8.12 9.32
N ILE A 28 -3.03 7.58 9.65
CA ILE A 28 -2.86 6.49 10.61
C ILE A 28 -3.23 6.96 12.03
N ILE A 29 -2.66 8.07 12.49
CA ILE A 29 -2.90 8.59 13.85
C ILE A 29 -4.39 8.86 14.09
N ASN A 30 -5.09 9.39 13.08
CA ASN A 30 -6.52 9.69 13.18
C ASN A 30 -7.42 8.43 13.27
N GLN A 31 -6.91 7.22 13.03
CA GLN A 31 -7.66 5.98 13.28
C GLN A 31 -7.79 5.62 14.76
N ARG A 32 -7.10 6.35 15.65
CA ARG A 32 -7.19 6.13 17.09
C ARG A 32 -8.62 6.22 17.62
N SER A 33 -9.42 7.14 17.11
CA SER A 33 -10.82 7.27 17.52
C SER A 33 -11.63 6.02 17.21
N ASN A 34 -11.43 5.42 16.02
CA ASN A 34 -12.09 4.19 15.61
C ASN A 34 -11.62 3.01 16.48
N PHE A 35 -10.32 2.94 16.77
CA PHE A 35 -9.75 1.91 17.64
C PHE A 35 -10.38 1.95 19.05
N LEU A 36 -10.49 3.13 19.65
CA LEU A 36 -11.09 3.31 20.97
C LEU A 36 -12.60 3.06 20.98
N ALA A 37 -13.29 3.28 19.85
CA ALA A 37 -14.72 3.03 19.68
C ALA A 37 -15.07 1.53 19.47
N GLY A 38 -14.04 0.66 19.34
CA GLY A 38 -14.24 -0.77 19.13
C GLY A 38 -14.51 -1.19 17.67
N ASP A 39 -14.30 -0.27 16.69
CA ASP A 39 -14.32 -0.53 15.25
C ASP A 39 -12.93 -0.21 14.65
N PRO A 40 -11.89 -1.00 15.00
CA PRO A 40 -10.52 -0.68 14.65
C PRO A 40 -10.27 -0.75 13.14
N VAL A 41 -9.50 0.21 12.64
CA VAL A 41 -8.83 0.11 11.35
C VAL A 41 -7.36 -0.22 11.62
N TYR A 42 -6.95 -1.44 11.29
CA TYR A 42 -5.56 -1.87 11.46
C TYR A 42 -4.69 -1.23 10.38
N CYS A 43 -3.67 -0.52 10.78
CA CYS A 43 -2.82 0.22 9.85
C CYS A 43 -1.53 -0.56 9.57
N ILE A 44 -1.12 -0.58 8.31
CA ILE A 44 0.14 -1.18 7.87
C ILE A 44 0.96 -0.07 7.20
N TYR A 45 2.05 0.33 7.82
CA TYR A 45 2.99 1.27 7.22
C TYR A 45 4.15 0.52 6.60
N VAL A 46 4.29 0.61 5.28
CA VAL A 46 5.35 -0.05 4.53
C VAL A 46 6.39 0.98 4.10
N ALA A 47 7.53 1.00 4.78
CA ALA A 47 8.68 1.84 4.43
C ALA A 47 9.55 1.14 3.40
N ILE A 48 9.74 1.76 2.23
CA ILE A 48 10.46 1.17 1.10
C ILE A 48 11.64 2.07 0.74
N GLY A 49 12.86 1.54 0.85
CA GLY A 49 14.08 2.25 0.46
C GLY A 49 14.32 3.56 1.23
N GLN A 50 13.75 3.70 2.42
CA GLN A 50 13.96 4.86 3.28
C GLN A 50 15.19 4.67 4.17
N LYS A 51 15.74 5.78 4.69
CA LYS A 51 16.81 5.71 5.68
C LYS A 51 16.28 5.14 6.98
N GLY A 52 17.05 4.28 7.64
CA GLY A 52 16.67 3.69 8.93
C GLY A 52 16.32 4.74 10.00
N SER A 53 17.04 5.88 10.02
CA SER A 53 16.72 7.00 10.92
C SER A 53 15.35 7.62 10.66
N THR A 54 14.92 7.71 9.41
CA THR A 54 13.58 8.19 9.04
C THR A 54 12.50 7.22 9.54
N VAL A 55 12.71 5.93 9.31
CA VAL A 55 11.79 4.89 9.81
C VAL A 55 11.70 4.93 11.33
N ALA A 56 12.82 5.04 12.03
CA ALA A 56 12.84 5.16 13.49
C ALA A 56 12.08 6.41 13.99
N SER A 57 12.23 7.55 13.31
CA SER A 57 11.49 8.77 13.63
C SER A 57 9.98 8.58 13.47
N ILE A 58 9.54 7.94 12.38
CA ILE A 58 8.12 7.64 12.15
C ILE A 58 7.57 6.71 13.23
N VAL A 59 8.30 5.64 13.57
CA VAL A 59 7.90 4.72 14.64
C VAL A 59 7.76 5.46 15.98
N ASN A 60 8.67 6.39 16.30
CA ASN A 60 8.57 7.20 17.50
C ASN A 60 7.35 8.12 17.47
N THR A 61 7.08 8.78 16.35
CA THR A 61 5.87 9.60 16.18
C THR A 61 4.59 8.78 16.38
N LEU A 62 4.51 7.59 15.80
CA LEU A 62 3.36 6.69 16.00
C LEU A 62 3.23 6.25 17.46
N ARG A 63 4.34 5.98 18.15
CA ARG A 63 4.38 5.60 19.56
C ARG A 63 3.88 6.74 20.45
N GLU A 64 4.39 7.94 20.28
CA GLU A 64 4.02 9.13 21.06
C GLU A 64 2.53 9.46 20.92
N ASN A 65 1.92 9.16 19.77
CA ASN A 65 0.50 9.35 19.52
C ASN A 65 -0.37 8.13 19.88
N GLY A 66 0.22 7.06 20.46
CA GLY A 66 -0.50 5.84 20.83
C GLY A 66 -1.09 5.08 19.62
N ALA A 67 -0.47 5.24 18.45
CA ALA A 67 -0.92 4.59 17.22
C ALA A 67 -0.29 3.22 16.98
N LEU A 68 0.74 2.83 17.73
CA LEU A 68 1.39 1.52 17.59
C LEU A 68 0.49 0.34 18.01
N ASP A 69 -0.53 0.58 18.82
CA ASP A 69 -1.44 -0.49 19.29
C ASP A 69 -2.26 -1.11 18.14
N TYR A 70 -2.44 -0.34 17.05
CA TYR A 70 -3.18 -0.78 15.87
C TYR A 70 -2.36 -0.64 14.57
N THR A 71 -1.04 -0.40 14.66
CA THR A 71 -0.19 -0.19 13.48
C THR A 71 0.94 -1.21 13.43
N ILE A 72 1.09 -1.84 12.26
CA ILE A 72 2.19 -2.74 11.91
C ILE A 72 3.14 -1.99 10.99
N VAL A 73 4.44 -2.04 11.28
CA VAL A 73 5.46 -1.42 10.44
C VAL A 73 6.25 -2.51 9.71
N VAL A 74 6.24 -2.44 8.38
CA VAL A 74 7.06 -3.29 7.50
C VAL A 74 8.13 -2.41 6.89
N ALA A 75 9.39 -2.69 7.14
CA ALA A 75 10.48 -1.85 6.66
C ALA A 75 11.48 -2.65 5.81
N ALA A 76 11.75 -2.15 4.61
CA ALA A 76 12.89 -2.50 3.79
C ALA A 76 13.66 -1.19 3.53
N THR A 77 14.75 -0.98 4.26
CA THR A 77 15.51 0.28 4.25
C THR A 77 16.38 0.41 3.01
N ALA A 78 16.95 1.60 2.81
CA ALA A 78 17.87 1.85 1.68
C ALA A 78 19.18 1.01 1.74
N GLY A 79 19.52 0.46 2.90
CA GLY A 79 20.65 -0.44 3.07
C GLY A 79 20.34 -1.91 2.79
N ASP A 80 19.07 -2.25 2.65
CA ASP A 80 18.65 -3.62 2.39
C ASP A 80 18.75 -3.98 0.90
N PRO A 81 18.96 -5.25 0.54
CA PRO A 81 18.98 -5.69 -0.84
C PRO A 81 17.73 -5.29 -1.62
N ALA A 82 17.89 -4.95 -2.92
CA ALA A 82 16.80 -4.55 -3.80
C ALA A 82 15.64 -5.56 -3.81
N ALA A 83 15.94 -6.86 -3.69
CA ALA A 83 14.91 -7.90 -3.60
C ALA A 83 13.99 -7.70 -2.39
N LEU A 84 14.52 -7.32 -1.22
CA LEU A 84 13.69 -7.05 -0.04
C LEU A 84 12.83 -5.79 -0.22
N GLN A 85 13.39 -4.73 -0.79
CA GLN A 85 12.64 -3.52 -1.12
C GLN A 85 11.53 -3.78 -2.14
N TYR A 86 11.76 -4.70 -3.08
CA TYR A 86 10.76 -5.15 -4.04
C TYR A 86 9.62 -5.93 -3.37
N TYR A 87 9.93 -6.85 -2.44
CA TYR A 87 8.92 -7.70 -1.80
C TYR A 87 8.16 -7.04 -0.64
N ALA A 88 8.72 -6.04 0.02
CA ALA A 88 8.12 -5.41 1.21
C ALA A 88 6.66 -4.94 0.99
N PRO A 89 6.29 -4.28 -0.13
CA PRO A 89 4.90 -3.90 -0.37
C PRO A 89 3.94 -5.09 -0.46
N PHE A 90 4.38 -6.20 -1.03
CA PHE A 90 3.56 -7.42 -1.12
C PHE A 90 3.39 -8.08 0.24
N ALA A 91 4.41 -8.05 1.09
CA ALA A 91 4.30 -8.52 2.48
C ALA A 91 3.31 -7.66 3.27
N GLY A 92 3.39 -6.33 3.12
CA GLY A 92 2.43 -5.40 3.73
C GLY A 92 0.99 -5.63 3.24
N ALA A 93 0.82 -5.86 1.93
CA ALA A 93 -0.47 -6.19 1.35
C ALA A 93 -1.04 -7.51 1.91
N ALA A 94 -0.22 -8.56 2.03
CA ALA A 94 -0.64 -9.84 2.57
C ALA A 94 -1.10 -9.75 4.04
N ILE A 95 -0.42 -8.92 4.85
CA ILE A 95 -0.86 -8.62 6.22
C ILE A 95 -2.21 -7.90 6.20
N GLY A 96 -2.40 -6.92 5.31
CA GLY A 96 -3.65 -6.19 5.16
C GLY A 96 -4.80 -7.09 4.69
N GLU A 97 -4.53 -8.02 3.78
CA GLU A 97 -5.50 -9.02 3.31
C GLU A 97 -5.97 -9.94 4.42
N TYR A 98 -5.09 -10.35 5.31
CA TYR A 98 -5.49 -11.15 6.47
C TYR A 98 -6.56 -10.44 7.31
N PHE A 99 -6.43 -9.14 7.55
CA PHE A 99 -7.46 -8.37 8.23
C PHE A 99 -8.73 -8.26 7.39
N ARG A 100 -8.62 -7.94 6.11
CA ARG A 100 -9.74 -7.84 5.18
C ARG A 100 -10.53 -9.15 5.12
N ASP A 101 -9.86 -10.26 4.93
CA ASP A 101 -10.49 -11.56 4.72
C ASP A 101 -11.11 -12.11 6.02
N THR A 102 -10.61 -11.69 7.18
CA THR A 102 -11.19 -12.01 8.50
C THR A 102 -12.30 -11.04 8.93
N GLY A 103 -12.86 -10.24 8.02
CA GLY A 103 -14.00 -9.34 8.28
C GLY A 103 -13.62 -8.04 8.99
N ARG A 104 -12.33 -7.71 9.06
CA ARG A 104 -11.82 -6.49 9.71
C ARG A 104 -11.43 -5.43 8.69
N HIS A 105 -11.14 -4.23 9.16
CA HIS A 105 -10.73 -3.13 8.30
C HIS A 105 -9.24 -2.87 8.41
N ALA A 106 -8.58 -2.72 7.26
CA ALA A 106 -7.17 -2.40 7.19
C ALA A 106 -6.91 -1.19 6.28
N LEU A 107 -5.86 -0.44 6.63
CA LEU A 107 -5.29 0.66 5.86
C LEU A 107 -3.82 0.35 5.62
N VAL A 108 -3.41 0.24 4.37
CA VAL A 108 -2.00 0.08 4.01
C VAL A 108 -1.46 1.35 3.36
N VAL A 109 -0.32 1.81 3.85
CA VAL A 109 0.44 2.92 3.27
C VAL A 109 1.72 2.37 2.66
N TYR A 110 1.98 2.69 1.39
CA TYR A 110 3.22 2.32 0.70
C TYR A 110 4.10 3.56 0.52
N ASP A 111 5.16 3.68 1.30
CA ASP A 111 6.04 4.86 1.31
C ASP A 111 7.50 4.48 0.96
N ASP A 112 7.93 4.59 -0.31
CA ASP A 112 7.14 4.96 -1.50
C ASP A 112 7.33 3.90 -2.62
N LEU A 113 6.35 3.82 -3.49
CA LEU A 113 6.37 2.86 -4.59
C LEU A 113 7.30 3.26 -5.74
N SER A 114 7.75 4.52 -5.81
CA SER A 114 8.80 4.92 -6.74
C SER A 114 10.11 4.18 -6.45
N LYS A 115 10.44 3.98 -5.17
CA LYS A 115 11.62 3.21 -4.76
C LYS A 115 11.44 1.71 -5.02
N GLN A 116 10.22 1.17 -4.83
CA GLN A 116 9.94 -0.20 -5.26
C GLN A 116 10.20 -0.39 -6.75
N ALA A 117 9.76 0.55 -7.60
CA ALA A 117 10.00 0.50 -9.03
C ALA A 117 11.50 0.50 -9.37
N VAL A 118 12.28 1.35 -8.68
CA VAL A 118 13.75 1.37 -8.84
C VAL A 118 14.38 0.04 -8.42
N ALA A 119 13.97 -0.52 -7.29
CA ALA A 119 14.44 -1.82 -6.82
C ALA A 119 14.09 -2.95 -7.82
N TYR A 120 12.88 -2.93 -8.36
CA TYR A 120 12.47 -3.90 -9.39
C TYR A 120 13.28 -3.76 -10.68
N ARG A 121 13.59 -2.53 -11.11
CA ARG A 121 14.48 -2.27 -12.25
C ARG A 121 15.86 -2.86 -11.99
N GLU A 122 16.43 -2.65 -10.81
CA GLU A 122 17.75 -3.18 -10.43
C GLU A 122 17.76 -4.72 -10.50
N VAL A 123 16.82 -5.38 -9.88
CA VAL A 123 16.68 -6.85 -9.93
C VAL A 123 16.52 -7.35 -11.37
N SER A 124 15.72 -6.66 -12.19
CA SER A 124 15.49 -7.04 -13.59
C SER A 124 16.73 -6.89 -14.44
N LEU A 125 17.55 -5.86 -14.22
CA LEU A 125 18.82 -5.65 -14.92
C LEU A 125 19.85 -6.72 -14.54
N ILE A 126 19.94 -7.07 -13.25
CA ILE A 126 20.82 -8.17 -12.78
C ILE A 126 20.43 -9.49 -13.44
N LEU A 127 19.13 -9.75 -13.59
CA LEU A 127 18.59 -10.93 -14.26
C LEU A 127 18.64 -10.85 -15.79
N ARG A 128 19.24 -9.78 -16.35
CA ARG A 128 19.35 -9.53 -17.80
C ARG A 128 18.00 -9.58 -18.54
N ARG A 129 16.92 -9.16 -17.88
CA ARG A 129 15.62 -9.05 -18.54
C ARG A 129 15.62 -7.88 -19.52
N PRO A 130 14.92 -7.98 -20.67
CA PRO A 130 14.86 -6.87 -21.62
C PRO A 130 14.24 -5.64 -20.96
N SER A 131 14.90 -4.50 -21.13
CA SER A 131 14.47 -3.21 -20.59
C SER A 131 13.83 -2.35 -21.67
N GLY A 132 12.84 -1.56 -21.28
CA GLY A 132 12.19 -0.55 -22.11
C GLY A 132 12.60 0.87 -21.73
N ARG A 133 11.63 1.79 -21.74
CA ARG A 133 11.85 3.21 -21.41
C ARG A 133 12.44 3.35 -20.01
N GLU A 134 13.44 4.23 -19.85
CA GLU A 134 14.14 4.51 -18.58
C GLU A 134 14.74 3.26 -17.92
N ALA A 135 15.08 2.25 -18.74
CA ALA A 135 15.59 0.96 -18.30
C ALA A 135 14.65 0.16 -17.39
N TYR A 136 13.36 0.51 -17.31
CA TYR A 136 12.36 -0.29 -16.62
C TYR A 136 11.98 -1.52 -17.46
N PRO A 137 11.71 -2.68 -16.82
CA PRO A 137 11.17 -3.83 -17.51
C PRO A 137 9.73 -3.55 -18.02
N GLY A 138 9.34 -4.20 -19.12
CA GLY A 138 8.04 -3.96 -19.76
C GLY A 138 6.82 -4.28 -18.89
N ASP A 139 7.01 -5.08 -17.84
CA ASP A 139 5.96 -5.49 -16.90
C ASP A 139 5.86 -4.61 -15.64
N ILE A 140 6.48 -3.42 -15.62
CA ILE A 140 6.43 -2.50 -14.47
C ILE A 140 4.99 -2.11 -14.10
N PHE A 141 4.12 -1.94 -15.08
CA PHE A 141 2.70 -1.68 -14.83
C PHE A 141 2.02 -2.84 -14.11
N TYR A 142 2.34 -4.05 -14.48
CA TYR A 142 1.82 -5.25 -13.83
C TYR A 142 2.28 -5.36 -12.39
N LEU A 143 3.52 -4.93 -12.08
CA LEU A 143 4.01 -4.83 -10.71
C LEU A 143 3.05 -4.02 -9.82
N HIS A 144 2.67 -2.85 -10.29
CA HIS A 144 1.86 -1.91 -9.53
C HIS A 144 0.37 -2.28 -9.53
N SER A 145 -0.18 -2.68 -10.68
CA SER A 145 -1.58 -3.05 -10.77
C SER A 145 -1.93 -4.23 -9.88
N ARG A 146 -1.15 -5.31 -9.91
CA ARG A 146 -1.39 -6.48 -9.04
C ARG A 146 -1.25 -6.19 -7.54
N LEU A 147 -0.48 -5.16 -7.16
CA LEU A 147 -0.39 -4.70 -5.77
C LEU A 147 -1.64 -3.92 -5.37
N LEU A 148 -2.04 -2.94 -6.20
CA LEU A 148 -3.14 -2.03 -5.88
C LEU A 148 -4.52 -2.68 -6.04
N GLU A 149 -4.68 -3.63 -6.96
CA GLU A 149 -5.93 -4.38 -7.13
C GLU A 149 -6.29 -5.27 -5.92
N ARG A 150 -5.34 -5.49 -5.01
CA ARG A 150 -5.59 -6.20 -3.75
C ARG A 150 -6.40 -5.38 -2.75
N ALA A 151 -6.40 -4.04 -2.90
CA ALA A 151 -7.24 -3.15 -2.11
C ALA A 151 -8.70 -3.30 -2.56
N ALA A 152 -9.55 -3.75 -1.64
CA ALA A 152 -10.96 -4.02 -1.92
C ALA A 152 -11.78 -4.01 -0.64
N LYS A 153 -13.09 -3.92 -0.78
CA LYS A 153 -14.06 -4.19 0.27
C LYS A 153 -14.79 -5.50 -0.07
N ILE A 154 -14.79 -6.42 0.87
CA ILE A 154 -15.44 -7.71 0.70
C ILE A 154 -16.94 -7.55 0.97
N ILE A 155 -17.78 -8.28 0.21
CA ILE A 155 -19.21 -8.34 0.41
C ILE A 155 -19.54 -8.80 1.84
N SER A 156 -20.62 -8.27 2.41
CA SER A 156 -20.99 -8.56 3.80
C SER A 156 -21.54 -9.98 4.02
N GLN A 157 -22.02 -10.64 2.96
CA GLN A 157 -22.53 -12.00 3.00
C GLN A 157 -21.37 -13.00 3.02
N GLU A 158 -21.20 -13.67 4.15
CA GLU A 158 -20.04 -14.57 4.38
C GLU A 158 -20.01 -15.75 3.41
N GLU A 159 -21.16 -16.34 3.08
CA GLU A 159 -21.26 -17.45 2.13
C GLU A 159 -20.75 -17.04 0.75
N VAL A 160 -21.19 -15.87 0.25
CA VAL A 160 -20.75 -15.33 -1.03
C VAL A 160 -19.26 -14.97 -1.00
N ALA A 161 -18.78 -14.40 0.12
CA ALA A 161 -17.39 -14.05 0.29
C ALA A 161 -16.46 -15.27 0.23
N ARG A 162 -16.91 -16.42 0.76
CA ARG A 162 -16.16 -17.68 0.70
C ARG A 162 -16.09 -18.28 -0.70
N GLU A 163 -17.14 -18.11 -1.50
CA GLU A 163 -17.21 -18.63 -2.85
C GLU A 163 -16.49 -17.78 -3.88
N MET A 164 -16.46 -16.45 -3.69
CA MET A 164 -15.86 -15.51 -4.65
C MET A 164 -14.33 -15.49 -4.67
N ASN A 165 -13.68 -15.99 -3.63
CA ASN A 165 -12.24 -16.04 -3.56
C ASN A 165 -11.75 -17.44 -3.88
N ASP A 166 -10.85 -17.59 -4.86
CA ASP A 166 -10.10 -18.83 -5.12
C ASP A 166 -9.13 -19.13 -3.96
N LEU A 167 -9.67 -19.24 -2.75
CA LEU A 167 -8.92 -19.50 -1.55
C LEU A 167 -8.66 -20.99 -1.40
N PRO A 168 -7.47 -21.38 -0.94
CA PRO A 168 -7.22 -22.73 -0.48
C PRO A 168 -8.26 -23.14 0.58
N ASP A 169 -8.71 -24.39 0.55
CA ASP A 169 -9.73 -24.88 1.49
C ASP A 169 -9.37 -24.65 2.95
N SER A 170 -8.07 -24.66 3.28
CA SER A 170 -7.57 -24.35 4.62
C SER A 170 -7.81 -22.91 5.09
N LEU A 171 -8.12 -21.98 4.19
CA LEU A 171 -8.39 -20.57 4.50
C LEU A 171 -9.87 -20.22 4.42
N LYS A 172 -10.72 -21.08 3.84
CA LYS A 172 -12.16 -20.83 3.70
C LYS A 172 -12.86 -20.63 5.04
N ASP A 173 -12.42 -21.31 6.08
CA ASP A 173 -13.00 -21.20 7.43
C ASP A 173 -12.67 -19.88 8.12
N ILE A 174 -11.64 -19.16 7.64
CA ILE A 174 -11.19 -17.88 8.22
C ILE A 174 -11.91 -16.70 7.58
N VAL A 175 -12.44 -16.87 6.36
CA VAL A 175 -13.05 -15.80 5.59
C VAL A 175 -14.39 -15.38 6.21
N LYS A 176 -14.49 -14.08 6.50
CA LYS A 176 -15.69 -13.39 6.95
C LYS A 176 -16.01 -12.25 6.01
N GLY A 177 -17.30 -12.01 5.79
CA GLY A 177 -17.73 -10.90 4.96
C GLY A 177 -17.52 -9.53 5.63
N GLY A 178 -17.60 -8.46 4.84
CA GLY A 178 -17.63 -7.07 5.30
C GLY A 178 -16.29 -6.40 5.56
N GLY A 179 -15.17 -7.13 5.54
CA GLY A 179 -13.83 -6.57 5.70
C GLY A 179 -13.38 -5.67 4.55
N SER A 180 -12.37 -4.86 4.77
CA SER A 180 -11.83 -3.97 3.74
C SER A 180 -10.33 -3.77 3.87
N LEU A 181 -9.65 -3.58 2.73
CA LEU A 181 -8.28 -3.13 2.64
C LEU A 181 -8.23 -1.85 1.81
N THR A 182 -7.92 -0.74 2.46
CA THR A 182 -7.73 0.58 1.83
C THR A 182 -6.25 0.79 1.57
N ALA A 183 -5.88 1.32 0.40
CA ALA A 183 -4.49 1.55 0.05
C ALA A 183 -4.18 3.03 -0.20
N LEU A 184 -3.11 3.53 0.41
CA LEU A 184 -2.53 4.84 0.17
C LEU A 184 -1.11 4.69 -0.43
N PRO A 185 -0.99 4.51 -1.74
CA PRO A 185 0.30 4.53 -2.41
C PRO A 185 0.88 5.94 -2.45
N ILE A 186 2.16 6.07 -2.11
CA ILE A 186 2.92 7.32 -2.26
C ILE A 186 3.82 7.18 -3.47
N ILE A 187 3.79 8.20 -4.34
CA ILE A 187 4.66 8.34 -5.51
C ILE A 187 5.44 9.64 -5.42
N GLU A 188 6.74 9.55 -5.67
CA GLU A 188 7.62 10.70 -5.74
C GLU A 188 7.77 11.17 -7.19
N THR A 189 7.53 12.47 -7.42
CA THR A 189 7.80 13.15 -8.69
C THR A 189 9.11 13.94 -8.61
N GLN A 190 9.61 14.37 -9.76
CA GLN A 190 10.74 15.30 -9.86
C GLN A 190 10.27 16.54 -10.61
N ALA A 191 10.46 17.72 -10.01
CA ALA A 191 10.08 19.03 -10.57
C ALA A 191 8.60 19.10 -11.01
N GLY A 192 7.69 18.43 -10.29
CA GLY A 192 6.26 18.38 -10.61
C GLY A 192 5.90 17.57 -11.84
N ASP A 193 6.84 16.82 -12.43
CA ASP A 193 6.58 16.04 -13.65
C ASP A 193 5.76 14.78 -13.34
N VAL A 194 4.44 14.90 -13.48
CA VAL A 194 3.49 13.79 -13.38
C VAL A 194 3.41 12.96 -14.67
N SER A 195 4.04 13.43 -15.76
CA SER A 195 4.09 12.72 -17.05
C SER A 195 5.25 11.72 -17.15
N ALA A 196 6.14 11.70 -16.14
CA ALA A 196 7.21 10.72 -16.04
C ALA A 196 6.65 9.29 -15.99
N TYR A 197 7.47 8.33 -16.40
CA TYR A 197 7.03 6.95 -16.68
C TYR A 197 6.32 6.27 -15.51
N ILE A 198 6.85 6.42 -14.29
CA ILE A 198 6.23 5.83 -13.11
C ILE A 198 5.01 6.61 -12.63
N PRO A 199 5.02 7.94 -12.43
CA PRO A 199 3.84 8.70 -12.05
C PRO A 199 2.64 8.48 -12.96
N VAL A 200 2.82 8.52 -14.29
CA VAL A 200 1.72 8.34 -15.25
C VAL A 200 1.04 6.98 -15.14
N SER A 201 1.80 5.94 -14.82
CA SER A 201 1.22 4.60 -14.65
C SER A 201 0.25 4.52 -13.47
N TYR A 202 0.52 5.27 -12.39
CA TYR A 202 -0.34 5.29 -11.22
C TYR A 202 -1.59 6.16 -11.37
N THR A 203 -1.49 7.28 -12.06
CA THR A 203 -2.67 8.12 -12.31
C THR A 203 -3.77 7.36 -13.02
N HIS A 204 -3.41 6.47 -13.95
CA HIS A 204 -4.38 5.61 -14.63
C HIS A 204 -4.96 4.48 -13.76
N LEU A 205 -4.23 4.01 -12.76
CA LEU A 205 -4.68 2.93 -11.87
C LEU A 205 -5.57 3.41 -10.72
N THR A 206 -5.42 4.68 -10.30
CA THR A 206 -6.08 5.22 -9.11
C THR A 206 -7.18 6.22 -9.42
N LEU A 207 -7.33 6.65 -10.68
CA LEU A 207 -8.46 7.50 -11.06
C LEU A 207 -9.78 6.82 -10.70
N PRO A 208 -10.70 7.49 -9.99
CA PRO A 208 -12.03 6.96 -9.77
C PRO A 208 -12.68 6.73 -11.12
N THR A 209 -12.96 5.48 -11.45
CA THR A 209 -13.82 5.16 -12.56
C THR A 209 -15.24 5.51 -12.15
N ASN A 210 -15.61 6.79 -12.24
CA ASN A 210 -17.00 7.18 -12.29
C ASN A 210 -17.60 6.61 -13.57
N ARG A 211 -17.96 5.34 -13.54
CA ARG A 211 -18.98 4.81 -14.43
C ARG A 211 -20.31 5.11 -13.73
N GLU A 212 -20.85 6.27 -14.02
CA GLU A 212 -22.30 6.44 -13.92
C GLU A 212 -22.91 5.44 -14.91
N VAL A 213 -23.62 4.45 -14.38
CA VAL A 213 -24.56 3.62 -15.10
C VAL A 213 -25.94 4.09 -14.72
#